data_2da7a925661a7f3d29c140f33854061c
#
_entry.id   2da7a925661a7f3d29c140f33854061c
#
_cell.length_a   1.000
_cell.length_b   1.000
_cell.length_c   1.000
_cell.angle_alpha   90.00
_cell.angle_beta   90.00
_cell.angle_gamma   90.00
#
_symmetry.space_group_name_H-M   'P 1'
#
loop_
_entity.id
_entity.type
_entity.pdbx_description
1 polymer ?
#
loop_
_entity_poly.entity_id
_entity_poly.type
_entity_poly.pdbx_seq_one_letter_code
_entity_poly.pdbx_strand_id
1 'polypeptide(L)'
;MKKLTFISCLLLSGCLAGAMAADKKQPIYKDAKAPIEERVNDLVSRMTLEEKVQQLNQYTLGRNNNENNRGEEVKKIPATLGSLIYFDEDANLRNEAQRKAMEESRLGIPILFGYDVIHGFRTIYPISLGQACSWNPQLVEQACAVAAQEARMSGVDWTFSPMIDVARDGRWGRVAEGYGEDPYTNAVFGVASIKGYQGEDMSDSKRVAACLKHYIGYGASEAGRDYVYTEISNQTLWDTYIPPYEAGVKAGAATLMSSFNDISGTPGSANHYTMTEILKNRWKHDGFVVSDWSAVPQLIDQGHAADRKEAARLAFNAGLEMDMMGHCYDRHMAKLVEEGKISMQLVDDAVKRVLRIKFRLGLFDNPYTPTSTEKERFLLPQSLAIAEKLAEESIVLLKNENKVLPLANGNKPTIAVMGPLVENYAELLGSWYGHGHAEED
;
A
#
# COMPACT_ATOMS: atom_id res chain seq x y z
N MET A 1 -3.31 -89.56 -51.12
CA MET A 1 -4.09 -88.76 -50.22
C MET A 1 -3.12 -88.17 -49.19
N LYS A 2 -2.71 -86.91 -49.39
CA LYS A 2 -1.89 -86.16 -48.42
C LYS A 2 -2.47 -84.73 -48.40
N LYS A 3 -2.98 -84.31 -47.24
CA LYS A 3 -3.52 -82.94 -47.01
C LYS A 3 -2.37 -81.99 -46.81
N LEU A 4 -2.27 -80.92 -47.59
CA LEU A 4 -1.41 -79.79 -47.36
C LEU A 4 -2.17 -78.80 -46.50
N THR A 5 -1.61 -78.40 -45.35
CA THR A 5 -2.09 -77.37 -44.48
C THR A 5 -1.28 -76.09 -44.78
N PHE A 6 -2.00 -75.02 -45.21
CA PHE A 6 -1.48 -73.67 -45.41
C PHE A 6 -1.48 -72.93 -44.07
N ILE A 7 -0.31 -72.48 -43.62
CA ILE A 7 -0.14 -71.61 -42.50
C ILE A 7 0.00 -70.18 -43.06
N SER A 8 -1.03 -69.34 -42.81
CA SER A 8 -1.00 -67.91 -43.12
C SER A 8 -0.34 -67.15 -41.99
N CYS A 9 0.84 -66.58 -42.23
CA CYS A 9 1.46 -65.60 -41.32
C CYS A 9 0.85 -64.23 -41.56
N LEU A 10 0.02 -63.73 -40.60
CA LEU A 10 -0.37 -62.31 -40.52
C LEU A 10 0.73 -61.53 -39.84
N LEU A 11 1.45 -60.70 -40.59
CA LEU A 11 2.30 -59.65 -40.06
C LEU A 11 1.44 -58.47 -39.60
N LEU A 12 1.22 -58.30 -38.27
CA LEU A 12 0.70 -57.08 -37.67
C LEU A 12 1.85 -56.07 -37.59
N SER A 13 1.85 -55.09 -38.48
CA SER A 13 2.63 -53.87 -38.36
C SER A 13 1.96 -52.95 -37.34
N GLY A 14 2.39 -53.01 -36.08
CA GLY A 14 2.02 -52.07 -35.05
C GLY A 14 2.74 -50.74 -35.24
N CYS A 15 2.08 -49.72 -35.82
CA CYS A 15 2.54 -48.37 -35.73
C CYS A 15 2.39 -47.88 -34.27
N LEU A 16 3.47 -47.92 -33.50
CA LEU A 16 3.56 -47.12 -32.25
C LEU A 16 3.67 -45.65 -32.64
N ALA A 17 2.52 -44.94 -32.68
CA ALA A 17 2.51 -43.52 -32.63
C ALA A 17 2.89 -43.11 -31.19
N GLY A 18 4.19 -42.92 -30.96
CA GLY A 18 4.69 -42.26 -29.76
C GLY A 18 4.21 -40.82 -29.78
N ALA A 19 3.12 -40.55 -29.06
CA ALA A 19 2.77 -39.20 -28.71
C ALA A 19 3.90 -38.65 -27.81
N MET A 20 4.84 -37.93 -28.41
CA MET A 20 5.73 -37.06 -27.65
C MET A 20 4.87 -36.06 -26.94
N ALA A 21 4.58 -36.28 -25.65
CA ALA A 21 4.12 -35.21 -24.76
C ALA A 21 5.21 -34.14 -24.80
N ALA A 22 4.95 -33.05 -25.54
CA ALA A 22 5.79 -31.89 -25.47
C ALA A 22 5.81 -31.48 -24.01
N ASP A 23 6.94 -31.57 -23.36
CA ASP A 23 7.18 -31.05 -22.03
C ASP A 23 6.77 -29.56 -22.09
N LYS A 24 5.58 -29.23 -21.58
CA LYS A 24 5.12 -27.84 -21.51
C LYS A 24 6.02 -27.17 -20.49
N LYS A 25 7.10 -26.56 -20.97
CA LYS A 25 8.01 -25.78 -20.16
C LYS A 25 7.18 -24.84 -19.28
N GLN A 26 7.38 -24.92 -17.96
CA GLN A 26 6.67 -24.10 -17.01
C GLN A 26 6.81 -22.62 -17.41
N PRO A 27 5.72 -21.80 -17.35
CA PRO A 27 5.82 -20.37 -17.64
C PRO A 27 6.89 -19.69 -16.78
N ILE A 28 7.62 -18.74 -17.37
CA ILE A 28 8.75 -18.06 -16.69
C ILE A 28 8.27 -17.35 -15.43
N TYR A 29 7.06 -16.76 -15.44
CA TYR A 29 6.53 -16.06 -14.27
C TYR A 29 6.31 -16.97 -13.04
N LYS A 30 6.24 -18.29 -13.23
CA LYS A 30 6.11 -19.29 -12.16
C LYS A 30 7.47 -19.84 -11.68
N ASP A 31 8.55 -19.47 -12.33
CA ASP A 31 9.90 -19.88 -11.92
C ASP A 31 10.44 -18.87 -10.89
N ALA A 32 10.47 -19.27 -9.61
CA ALA A 32 10.97 -18.43 -8.53
C ALA A 32 12.47 -18.05 -8.69
N LYS A 33 13.22 -18.74 -9.53
CA LYS A 33 14.64 -18.45 -9.79
C LYS A 33 14.86 -17.47 -10.94
N ALA A 34 13.82 -17.22 -11.75
CA ALA A 34 13.93 -16.29 -12.86
C ALA A 34 13.96 -14.84 -12.34
N PRO A 35 14.69 -13.93 -13.03
CA PRO A 35 14.69 -12.52 -12.69
C PRO A 35 13.28 -11.91 -12.67
N ILE A 36 12.98 -11.05 -11.70
CA ILE A 36 11.64 -10.43 -11.53
C ILE A 36 11.16 -9.79 -12.84
N GLU A 37 12.00 -9.05 -13.56
CA GLU A 37 11.59 -8.38 -14.80
C GLU A 37 11.24 -9.37 -15.93
N GLU A 38 11.89 -10.53 -15.99
CA GLU A 38 11.52 -11.59 -16.93
C GLU A 38 10.18 -12.21 -16.55
N ARG A 39 9.95 -12.45 -15.26
CA ARG A 39 8.67 -12.94 -14.73
C ARG A 39 7.53 -11.98 -15.04
N VAL A 40 7.73 -10.67 -14.79
CA VAL A 40 6.76 -9.61 -15.08
C VAL A 40 6.42 -9.56 -16.57
N ASN A 41 7.43 -9.54 -17.44
CA ASN A 41 7.22 -9.46 -18.88
C ASN A 41 6.51 -10.71 -19.44
N ASP A 42 6.89 -11.90 -19.00
CA ASP A 42 6.24 -13.17 -19.38
C ASP A 42 4.74 -13.14 -18.96
N LEU A 43 4.46 -12.73 -17.72
CA LEU A 43 3.08 -12.68 -17.21
C LEU A 43 2.22 -11.69 -17.99
N VAL A 44 2.67 -10.45 -18.18
CA VAL A 44 1.92 -9.41 -18.92
C VAL A 44 1.63 -9.84 -20.35
N SER A 45 2.56 -10.54 -21.02
CA SER A 45 2.37 -11.04 -22.38
C SER A 45 1.25 -12.10 -22.49
N ARG A 46 0.84 -12.71 -21.37
CA ARG A 46 -0.20 -13.75 -21.31
C ARG A 46 -1.56 -13.21 -20.91
N MET A 47 -1.63 -11.98 -20.38
CA MET A 47 -2.86 -11.39 -19.84
C MET A 47 -3.76 -10.85 -20.96
N THR A 48 -5.08 -11.04 -20.79
CA THR A 48 -6.09 -10.34 -21.59
C THR A 48 -6.22 -8.89 -21.13
N LEU A 49 -6.89 -8.04 -21.91
CA LEU A 49 -7.14 -6.65 -21.51
C LEU A 49 -7.95 -6.58 -20.21
N GLU A 50 -8.96 -7.41 -20.04
CA GLU A 50 -9.81 -7.47 -18.86
C GLU A 50 -8.99 -7.85 -17.61
N GLU A 51 -8.11 -8.85 -17.73
CA GLU A 51 -7.21 -9.25 -16.65
C GLU A 51 -6.24 -8.13 -16.28
N LYS A 52 -5.73 -7.39 -17.26
CA LYS A 52 -4.88 -6.21 -17.04
C LYS A 52 -5.62 -5.11 -16.32
N VAL A 53 -6.82 -4.76 -16.77
CA VAL A 53 -7.66 -3.74 -16.14
C VAL A 53 -7.99 -4.10 -14.69
N GLN A 54 -8.31 -5.36 -14.40
CA GLN A 54 -8.60 -5.78 -13.03
C GLN A 54 -7.41 -5.63 -12.09
N GLN A 55 -6.17 -5.77 -12.57
CA GLN A 55 -4.97 -5.54 -11.77
C GLN A 55 -4.79 -4.06 -11.35
N LEU A 56 -5.47 -3.14 -11.99
CA LEU A 56 -5.39 -1.70 -11.78
C LEU A 56 -6.53 -1.17 -10.88
N ASN A 57 -7.22 -2.07 -10.16
CA ASN A 57 -8.33 -1.73 -9.28
C ASN A 57 -8.09 -2.23 -7.86
N GLN A 58 -8.55 -1.43 -6.88
CA GLN A 58 -8.54 -1.79 -5.48
C GLN A 58 -9.94 -1.67 -4.88
N TYR A 59 -10.40 -2.74 -4.21
CA TYR A 59 -11.67 -2.81 -3.49
C TYR A 59 -11.42 -3.00 -1.99
N THR A 60 -12.45 -3.35 -1.23
CA THR A 60 -12.37 -3.59 0.22
C THR A 60 -12.73 -5.02 0.59
N LEU A 61 -12.20 -5.50 1.71
CA LEU A 61 -12.57 -6.75 2.37
C LEU A 61 -12.52 -6.57 3.88
N GLY A 62 -13.47 -7.18 4.60
CA GLY A 62 -13.49 -7.20 6.06
C GLY A 62 -14.04 -5.92 6.70
N ARG A 63 -14.67 -5.03 5.94
CA ARG A 63 -15.24 -3.77 6.46
C ARG A 63 -16.51 -4.01 7.30
N ASN A 64 -17.21 -5.12 7.07
CA ASN A 64 -18.40 -5.48 7.81
C ASN A 64 -18.03 -6.40 8.98
N ASN A 65 -18.17 -5.92 10.21
CA ASN A 65 -17.90 -6.68 11.44
C ASN A 65 -18.87 -7.85 11.68
N ASN A 66 -19.75 -8.18 10.73
CA ASN A 66 -20.68 -9.30 10.85
C ASN A 66 -20.01 -10.56 10.29
N GLU A 67 -19.52 -11.41 11.16
CA GLU A 67 -18.85 -12.69 10.82
C GLU A 67 -19.66 -13.57 9.88
N ASN A 68 -20.99 -13.53 9.96
CA ASN A 68 -21.87 -14.30 9.07
C ASN A 68 -21.83 -13.83 7.61
N ASN A 69 -21.33 -12.63 7.32
CA ASN A 69 -21.29 -12.06 5.96
C ASN A 69 -19.87 -12.10 5.32
N ARG A 70 -18.82 -12.48 6.05
CA ARG A 70 -17.44 -12.47 5.55
C ARG A 70 -17.25 -13.34 4.30
N GLY A 71 -17.79 -14.57 4.31
CA GLY A 71 -17.73 -15.46 3.15
C GLY A 71 -18.49 -14.93 1.93
N GLU A 72 -19.58 -14.18 2.12
CA GLU A 72 -20.32 -13.55 1.03
C GLU A 72 -19.56 -12.36 0.42
N GLU A 73 -18.75 -11.66 1.20
CA GLU A 73 -17.85 -10.61 0.68
C GLU A 73 -16.81 -11.23 -0.26
N VAL A 74 -16.14 -12.31 0.15
CA VAL A 74 -15.14 -13.00 -0.68
C VAL A 74 -15.74 -13.49 -2.00
N LYS A 75 -16.96 -14.00 -2.00
CA LYS A 75 -17.64 -14.45 -3.24
C LYS A 75 -17.80 -13.32 -4.26
N LYS A 76 -18.00 -12.08 -3.82
CA LYS A 76 -18.19 -10.91 -4.70
C LYS A 76 -16.88 -10.36 -5.28
N ILE A 77 -15.74 -10.71 -4.72
CA ILE A 77 -14.44 -10.25 -5.20
C ILE A 77 -14.10 -10.94 -6.52
N PRO A 78 -13.77 -10.20 -7.60
CA PRO A 78 -13.27 -10.81 -8.82
C PRO A 78 -11.97 -11.59 -8.56
N ALA A 79 -11.87 -12.83 -9.06
CA ALA A 79 -10.65 -13.64 -8.90
C ALA A 79 -9.41 -13.01 -9.57
N THR A 80 -9.60 -12.06 -10.47
CA THR A 80 -8.53 -11.34 -11.19
C THR A 80 -8.20 -9.97 -10.60
N LEU A 81 -8.80 -9.60 -9.45
CA LEU A 81 -8.63 -8.29 -8.82
C LEU A 81 -7.18 -8.02 -8.42
N GLY A 82 -6.72 -6.79 -8.63
CA GLY A 82 -5.34 -6.38 -8.32
C GLY A 82 -5.07 -6.22 -6.85
N SER A 83 -5.95 -5.57 -6.10
CA SER A 83 -5.72 -5.21 -4.70
C SER A 83 -7.00 -5.13 -3.88
N LEU A 84 -6.84 -5.32 -2.57
CA LEU A 84 -7.88 -5.12 -1.55
C LEU A 84 -7.36 -4.25 -0.42
N ILE A 85 -8.18 -3.32 0.07
CA ILE A 85 -7.98 -2.73 1.40
C ILE A 85 -8.54 -3.73 2.41
N TYR A 86 -7.70 -4.21 3.30
CA TYR A 86 -8.03 -5.28 4.22
C TYR A 86 -8.28 -4.72 5.62
N PHE A 87 -9.54 -4.61 6.02
CA PHE A 87 -9.98 -4.02 7.29
C PHE A 87 -10.06 -5.02 8.45
N ASP A 88 -9.59 -6.23 8.25
CA ASP A 88 -9.62 -7.29 9.26
C ASP A 88 -8.19 -7.73 9.60
N GLU A 89 -8.02 -8.51 10.66
CA GLU A 89 -6.72 -9.08 11.06
C GLU A 89 -6.71 -10.61 10.99
N ASP A 90 -7.81 -11.23 10.51
CA ASP A 90 -7.93 -12.69 10.39
C ASP A 90 -7.22 -13.22 9.14
N ALA A 91 -6.07 -13.84 9.32
CA ALA A 91 -5.33 -14.48 8.23
C ALA A 91 -6.15 -15.50 7.44
N ASN A 92 -7.19 -16.13 8.01
CA ASN A 92 -8.03 -17.09 7.31
C ASN A 92 -8.93 -16.40 6.28
N LEU A 93 -9.58 -15.29 6.64
CA LEU A 93 -10.39 -14.49 5.72
C LEU A 93 -9.55 -13.97 4.55
N ARG A 94 -8.36 -13.44 4.87
CA ARG A 94 -7.39 -13.01 3.87
C ARG A 94 -7.00 -14.15 2.94
N ASN A 95 -6.70 -15.33 3.49
CA ASN A 95 -6.28 -16.50 2.72
C ASN A 95 -7.41 -17.10 1.88
N GLU A 96 -8.66 -16.97 2.30
CA GLU A 96 -9.83 -17.36 1.47
C GLU A 96 -9.91 -16.51 0.20
N ALA A 97 -9.80 -15.18 0.31
CA ALA A 97 -9.77 -14.29 -0.84
C ALA A 97 -8.55 -14.56 -1.75
N GLN A 98 -7.39 -14.80 -1.16
CA GLN A 98 -6.18 -15.12 -1.91
C GLN A 98 -6.28 -16.47 -2.64
N ARG A 99 -6.87 -17.49 -2.00
CA ARG A 99 -7.10 -18.79 -2.63
C ARG A 99 -7.99 -18.65 -3.86
N LYS A 100 -9.05 -17.86 -3.75
CA LYS A 100 -9.92 -17.57 -4.90
C LYS A 100 -9.11 -16.97 -6.07
N ALA A 101 -8.23 -16.02 -5.83
CA ALA A 101 -7.38 -15.45 -6.87
C ALA A 101 -6.41 -16.46 -7.47
N MET A 102 -5.81 -17.30 -6.64
CA MET A 102 -4.80 -18.27 -7.07
C MET A 102 -5.40 -19.47 -7.82
N GLU A 103 -6.58 -19.94 -7.42
CA GLU A 103 -7.17 -21.20 -7.91
C GLU A 103 -8.27 -20.99 -8.95
N GLU A 104 -9.05 -19.90 -8.86
CA GLU A 104 -10.18 -19.65 -9.77
C GLU A 104 -9.80 -18.76 -10.95
N SER A 105 -8.68 -18.02 -10.89
CA SER A 105 -8.21 -17.23 -12.03
C SER A 105 -7.30 -18.05 -12.95
N ARG A 106 -7.32 -17.74 -14.25
CA ARG A 106 -6.55 -18.45 -15.28
C ARG A 106 -5.02 -18.39 -15.05
N LEU A 107 -4.52 -17.30 -14.52
CA LEU A 107 -3.09 -17.05 -14.36
C LEU A 107 -2.61 -17.20 -12.90
N GLY A 108 -3.52 -17.26 -11.92
CA GLY A 108 -3.17 -17.36 -10.51
C GLY A 108 -2.37 -16.15 -10.04
N ILE A 109 -2.85 -14.93 -10.32
CA ILE A 109 -2.19 -13.70 -9.89
C ILE A 109 -2.64 -13.36 -8.47
N PRO A 110 -1.72 -13.27 -7.49
CA PRO A 110 -2.10 -12.97 -6.11
C PRO A 110 -2.66 -11.56 -5.96
N ILE A 111 -3.63 -11.39 -5.06
CA ILE A 111 -4.13 -10.08 -4.63
C ILE A 111 -3.08 -9.42 -3.73
N LEU A 112 -2.96 -8.10 -3.82
CA LEU A 112 -2.16 -7.27 -2.94
C LEU A 112 -3.06 -6.68 -1.85
N PHE A 113 -2.82 -7.01 -0.57
CA PHE A 113 -3.61 -6.55 0.56
C PHE A 113 -2.99 -5.31 1.20
N GLY A 114 -3.71 -4.19 1.17
CA GLY A 114 -3.28 -2.91 1.72
C GLY A 114 -4.06 -2.51 2.97
N TYR A 115 -3.45 -1.70 3.86
CA TYR A 115 -4.11 -1.11 5.02
C TYR A 115 -3.37 0.14 5.51
N ASP A 116 -4.06 0.99 6.29
CA ASP A 116 -3.45 2.17 6.92
C ASP A 116 -2.73 1.80 8.21
N VAL A 117 -1.45 1.50 8.13
CA VAL A 117 -0.57 1.27 9.28
C VAL A 117 0.27 2.52 9.48
N ILE A 118 -0.31 3.56 10.11
CA ILE A 118 0.30 4.91 10.16
C ILE A 118 1.27 5.05 11.34
N HIS A 119 0.82 4.73 12.55
CA HIS A 119 1.65 4.80 13.75
C HIS A 119 1.49 3.56 14.65
N GLY A 120 1.40 2.41 14.02
CA GLY A 120 1.22 1.10 14.63
C GLY A 120 0.15 0.27 13.93
N PHE A 121 0.11 -1.02 14.21
CA PHE A 121 -0.95 -1.93 13.73
C PHE A 121 -1.82 -2.38 14.90
N ARG A 122 -1.26 -3.16 15.83
CA ARG A 122 -1.90 -3.55 17.09
C ARG A 122 -1.20 -2.90 18.29
N THR A 123 0.14 -2.87 18.29
CA THR A 123 0.92 -2.03 19.20
C THR A 123 0.91 -0.61 18.67
N ILE A 124 0.33 0.33 19.45
CA ILE A 124 0.16 1.72 19.03
C ILE A 124 1.30 2.58 19.58
N TYR A 125 1.87 3.39 18.72
CA TYR A 125 2.91 4.36 18.99
C TYR A 125 2.31 5.77 19.03
N PRO A 126 3.01 6.78 19.56
CA PRO A 126 2.59 8.17 19.40
C PRO A 126 2.24 8.49 17.93
N ILE A 127 1.26 9.36 17.70
CA ILE A 127 0.95 9.85 16.35
C ILE A 127 2.21 10.40 15.68
N SER A 128 2.27 10.40 14.35
CA SER A 128 3.49 10.77 13.61
C SER A 128 4.05 12.15 14.01
N LEU A 129 3.17 13.11 14.28
CA LEU A 129 3.57 14.42 14.78
C LEU A 129 4.28 14.34 16.15
N GLY A 130 3.80 13.48 17.06
CA GLY A 130 4.45 13.20 18.34
C GLY A 130 5.79 12.49 18.12
N GLN A 131 5.85 11.51 17.23
CA GLN A 131 7.10 10.83 16.87
C GLN A 131 8.17 11.80 16.37
N ALA A 132 7.79 12.82 15.60
CA ALA A 132 8.70 13.85 15.13
C ALA A 132 9.33 14.65 16.29
N CYS A 133 8.58 14.85 17.39
CA CYS A 133 9.08 15.54 18.60
C CYS A 133 10.19 14.77 19.32
N SER A 134 10.36 13.48 19.06
CA SER A 134 11.46 12.67 19.63
C SER A 134 12.83 13.03 19.04
N TRP A 135 12.89 13.62 17.85
CA TRP A 135 14.13 13.85 17.08
C TRP A 135 14.97 12.58 16.88
N ASN A 136 14.34 11.41 16.97
CA ASN A 136 14.97 10.09 16.90
C ASN A 136 14.41 9.25 15.75
N PRO A 137 14.83 9.50 14.50
CA PRO A 137 14.35 8.74 13.35
C PRO A 137 14.69 7.25 13.43
N GLN A 138 15.78 6.87 14.12
CA GLN A 138 16.15 5.47 14.31
C GLN A 138 15.13 4.71 15.18
N LEU A 139 14.57 5.37 16.17
CA LEU A 139 13.51 4.76 17.00
C LEU A 139 12.21 4.62 16.22
N VAL A 140 11.88 5.59 15.35
CA VAL A 140 10.73 5.50 14.44
C VAL A 140 10.92 4.38 13.42
N GLU A 141 12.12 4.18 12.88
CA GLU A 141 12.42 3.02 12.01
C GLU A 141 12.13 1.70 12.73
N GLN A 142 12.52 1.56 14.00
CA GLN A 142 12.22 0.36 14.82
C GLN A 142 10.72 0.19 15.04
N ALA A 143 10.00 1.27 15.37
CA ALA A 143 8.54 1.24 15.55
C ALA A 143 7.83 0.80 14.26
N CYS A 144 8.21 1.35 13.11
CA CYS A 144 7.68 0.95 11.80
C CYS A 144 8.02 -0.51 11.45
N ALA A 145 9.20 -1.00 11.86
CA ALA A 145 9.58 -2.40 11.64
C ALA A 145 8.71 -3.37 12.43
N VAL A 146 8.34 -3.03 13.67
CA VAL A 146 7.40 -3.80 14.47
C VAL A 146 6.00 -3.74 13.87
N ALA A 147 5.52 -2.55 13.53
CA ALA A 147 4.23 -2.36 12.90
C ALA A 147 4.10 -3.16 11.58
N ALA A 148 5.17 -3.19 10.76
CA ALA A 148 5.25 -4.00 9.56
C ALA A 148 5.12 -5.51 9.87
N GLN A 149 5.81 -6.00 10.90
CA GLN A 149 5.75 -7.40 11.30
C GLN A 149 4.33 -7.77 11.75
N GLU A 150 3.71 -6.98 12.62
CA GLU A 150 2.35 -7.23 13.10
C GLU A 150 1.35 -7.24 11.93
N ALA A 151 1.41 -6.25 11.05
CA ALA A 151 0.57 -6.14 9.87
C ALA A 151 0.77 -7.31 8.91
N ARG A 152 2.02 -7.68 8.61
CA ARG A 152 2.33 -8.81 7.70
C ARG A 152 1.83 -10.13 8.23
N MET A 153 1.99 -10.39 9.52
CA MET A 153 1.49 -11.59 10.18
C MET A 153 -0.04 -11.65 10.26
N SER A 154 -0.72 -10.53 10.04
CA SER A 154 -2.18 -10.42 9.96
C SER A 154 -2.70 -10.43 8.52
N GLY A 155 -1.82 -10.46 7.52
CA GLY A 155 -2.17 -10.59 6.12
C GLY A 155 -2.09 -9.31 5.29
N VAL A 156 -1.59 -8.21 5.86
CA VAL A 156 -1.32 -6.97 5.13
C VAL A 156 0.03 -7.08 4.43
N ASP A 157 0.05 -6.79 3.13
CA ASP A 157 1.25 -6.83 2.29
C ASP A 157 1.80 -5.42 2.01
N TRP A 158 0.95 -4.41 2.17
CA TRP A 158 1.18 -3.04 1.72
C TRP A 158 0.56 -2.04 2.70
N THR A 159 1.36 -1.11 3.23
CA THR A 159 0.85 -0.03 4.08
C THR A 159 0.68 1.27 3.31
N PHE A 160 -0.37 2.05 3.63
CA PHE A 160 -0.57 3.42 3.13
C PHE A 160 0.17 4.43 4.01
N SER A 161 1.44 4.18 4.25
CA SER A 161 2.34 4.95 5.11
C SER A 161 3.77 4.93 4.54
N PRO A 162 4.59 5.97 4.82
CA PRO A 162 4.34 7.12 5.67
C PRO A 162 3.58 8.26 4.97
N MET A 163 2.86 9.06 5.78
CA MET A 163 2.34 10.34 5.38
C MET A 163 3.42 11.41 5.60
N ILE A 164 3.86 12.06 4.53
CA ILE A 164 4.97 13.03 4.53
C ILE A 164 4.56 14.38 3.93
N ASP A 165 3.27 14.71 4.05
CA ASP A 165 2.76 16.02 3.68
C ASP A 165 3.34 17.10 4.59
N VAL A 166 3.94 18.12 3.99
CA VAL A 166 4.43 19.30 4.73
C VAL A 166 3.22 20.16 5.12
N ALA A 167 2.80 20.06 6.37
CA ALA A 167 1.63 20.73 6.89
C ALA A 167 2.00 22.07 7.52
N ARG A 168 1.67 23.18 6.85
CA ARG A 168 2.02 24.53 7.32
C ARG A 168 0.93 25.22 8.13
N ASP A 169 -0.31 24.81 7.97
CA ASP A 169 -1.45 25.37 8.71
C ASP A 169 -1.89 24.37 9.79
N GLY A 170 -1.66 24.71 11.05
CA GLY A 170 -2.02 23.87 12.20
C GLY A 170 -3.53 23.64 12.38
N ARG A 171 -4.38 24.33 11.60
CA ARG A 171 -5.84 24.08 11.57
C ARG A 171 -6.21 22.88 10.71
N TRP A 172 -5.33 22.42 9.83
CA TRP A 172 -5.57 21.24 9.03
C TRP A 172 -5.57 19.99 9.91
N GLY A 173 -6.72 19.28 9.96
CA GLY A 173 -6.93 18.17 10.89
C GLY A 173 -5.95 16.99 10.67
N ARG A 174 -5.40 16.83 9.46
CA ARG A 174 -4.46 15.77 9.13
C ARG A 174 -2.99 16.07 9.50
N VAL A 175 -2.72 17.20 10.14
CA VAL A 175 -1.39 17.51 10.73
C VAL A 175 -0.91 16.38 11.64
N ALA A 176 -1.81 15.71 12.34
CA ALA A 176 -1.51 14.58 13.24
C ALA A 176 -0.86 13.38 12.55
N GLU A 177 -1.11 13.19 11.25
CA GLU A 177 -0.64 12.02 10.49
C GLU A 177 0.81 12.16 9.98
N GLY A 178 1.33 13.39 9.83
CA GLY A 178 2.65 13.69 9.28
C GLY A 178 3.66 14.13 10.33
N TYR A 179 4.86 14.51 9.86
CA TYR A 179 5.99 14.89 10.71
C TYR A 179 6.16 16.40 10.84
N GLY A 180 5.09 17.17 10.61
CA GLY A 180 5.05 18.61 10.87
C GLY A 180 5.26 19.50 9.63
N GLU A 181 5.73 20.73 9.89
CA GLU A 181 5.77 21.80 8.88
C GLU A 181 7.10 21.92 8.12
N ASP A 182 8.13 21.21 8.56
CA ASP A 182 9.46 21.29 7.98
C ASP A 182 9.71 20.20 6.94
N PRO A 183 10.12 20.56 5.70
CA PRO A 183 10.40 19.59 4.65
C PRO A 183 11.52 18.60 4.99
N TYR A 184 12.57 19.06 5.69
CA TYR A 184 13.68 18.20 6.05
C TYR A 184 13.27 17.15 7.09
N THR A 185 12.51 17.55 8.11
CA THR A 185 11.97 16.63 9.11
C THR A 185 11.08 15.56 8.45
N ASN A 186 10.15 15.97 7.58
CA ASN A 186 9.32 15.01 6.81
C ASN A 186 10.18 14.07 5.95
N ALA A 187 11.26 14.57 5.34
CA ALA A 187 12.18 13.73 4.57
C ALA A 187 12.88 12.69 5.45
N VAL A 188 13.46 13.11 6.58
CA VAL A 188 14.25 12.23 7.45
C VAL A 188 13.39 11.15 8.10
N PHE A 189 12.24 11.53 8.67
CA PHE A 189 11.33 10.57 9.31
C PHE A 189 10.60 9.70 8.28
N GLY A 190 10.28 10.25 7.11
CA GLY A 190 9.73 9.49 5.99
C GLY A 190 10.69 8.39 5.51
N VAL A 191 11.98 8.70 5.36
CA VAL A 191 13.01 7.71 5.00
C VAL A 191 13.16 6.63 6.07
N ALA A 192 13.17 7.02 7.37
CA ALA A 192 13.22 6.06 8.48
C ALA A 192 12.02 5.10 8.45
N SER A 193 10.82 5.63 8.22
CA SER A 193 9.60 4.83 8.13
C SER A 193 9.65 3.84 6.96
N ILE A 194 10.08 4.27 5.77
CA ILE A 194 10.23 3.38 4.61
C ILE A 194 11.18 2.22 4.95
N LYS A 195 12.33 2.52 5.55
CA LYS A 195 13.30 1.49 5.97
C LYS A 195 12.70 0.53 6.98
N GLY A 196 11.96 1.04 7.95
CA GLY A 196 11.27 0.23 8.94
C GLY A 196 10.24 -0.70 8.31
N TYR A 197 9.36 -0.18 7.45
CA TYR A 197 8.33 -0.99 6.79
C TYR A 197 8.90 -2.00 5.81
N GLN A 198 9.80 -1.60 4.93
CA GLN A 198 10.30 -2.43 3.82
C GLN A 198 11.51 -3.29 4.16
N GLY A 199 12.34 -2.86 5.14
CA GLY A 199 13.63 -3.49 5.43
C GLY A 199 14.56 -3.48 4.22
N GLU A 200 15.53 -4.37 4.23
CA GLU A 200 16.47 -4.58 3.10
C GLU A 200 15.84 -5.42 1.97
N ASP A 201 14.88 -6.27 2.30
CA ASP A 201 14.19 -7.17 1.37
C ASP A 201 12.69 -7.24 1.72
N MET A 202 11.85 -6.74 0.84
CA MET A 202 10.39 -6.78 1.01
C MET A 202 9.79 -8.19 0.94
N SER A 203 10.51 -9.18 0.43
CA SER A 203 10.07 -10.58 0.42
C SER A 203 10.15 -11.24 1.80
N ASP A 204 10.81 -10.61 2.76
CA ASP A 204 10.81 -11.04 4.16
C ASP A 204 9.37 -11.04 4.70
N SER A 205 8.98 -12.14 5.34
CA SER A 205 7.66 -12.35 5.93
C SER A 205 7.30 -11.41 7.09
N LYS A 206 8.18 -10.49 7.44
CA LYS A 206 8.00 -9.45 8.47
C LYS A 206 7.95 -8.05 7.88
N ARG A 207 7.94 -7.91 6.55
CA ARG A 207 8.01 -6.62 5.86
C ARG A 207 6.79 -6.40 4.99
N VAL A 208 6.47 -5.12 4.78
CA VAL A 208 5.37 -4.68 3.91
C VAL A 208 5.89 -3.61 2.95
N ALA A 209 5.26 -3.47 1.80
CA ALA A 209 5.53 -2.34 0.92
C ALA A 209 5.07 -1.03 1.55
N ALA A 210 5.84 0.04 1.42
CA ALA A 210 5.49 1.38 1.89
C ALA A 210 4.81 2.18 0.77
N CYS A 211 4.00 3.18 1.16
CA CYS A 211 3.32 4.09 0.26
C CYS A 211 3.47 5.53 0.75
N LEU A 212 4.21 6.34 0.00
CA LEU A 212 4.32 7.78 0.31
C LEU A 212 3.01 8.49 0.00
N LYS A 213 2.46 9.22 0.96
CA LYS A 213 1.21 9.93 0.77
C LYS A 213 1.23 11.35 1.38
N HIS A 214 0.44 12.25 0.84
CA HIS A 214 -0.36 12.20 -0.38
C HIS A 214 0.33 13.05 -1.45
N TYR A 215 0.72 12.45 -2.52
CA TYR A 215 1.52 13.07 -3.56
C TYR A 215 0.66 13.94 -4.48
N ILE A 216 0.72 15.26 -4.40
CA ILE A 216 1.66 16.10 -3.68
C ILE A 216 1.00 17.44 -3.29
N GLY A 217 1.49 18.04 -2.20
CA GLY A 217 1.06 19.39 -1.80
C GLY A 217 -0.21 19.44 -0.96
N TYR A 218 -0.73 18.32 -0.47
CA TYR A 218 -1.99 18.25 0.26
C TYR A 218 -1.98 19.07 1.56
N GLY A 219 -0.84 19.14 2.24
CA GLY A 219 -0.64 19.97 3.44
C GLY A 219 -0.65 21.48 3.21
N ALA A 220 -0.73 21.94 1.95
CA ALA A 220 -0.85 23.35 1.59
C ALA A 220 -2.31 23.84 1.50
N SER A 221 -3.27 23.07 1.97
CA SER A 221 -4.71 23.33 1.88
C SER A 221 -5.10 24.71 2.36
N GLU A 222 -5.89 25.43 1.55
CA GLU A 222 -6.33 26.79 1.85
C GLU A 222 -7.09 26.88 3.18
N ALA A 223 -6.61 27.76 4.07
CA ALA A 223 -7.14 27.98 5.40
C ALA A 223 -7.21 26.73 6.30
N GLY A 224 -6.37 25.72 6.04
CA GLY A 224 -6.37 24.45 6.77
C GLY A 224 -7.60 23.59 6.55
N ARG A 225 -8.40 23.86 5.53
CA ARG A 225 -9.58 23.05 5.20
C ARG A 225 -9.15 21.80 4.42
N ASP A 226 -9.86 20.71 4.63
CA ASP A 226 -9.61 19.49 3.90
C ASP A 226 -10.35 19.45 2.54
N TYR A 227 -9.86 18.66 1.59
CA TYR A 227 -10.43 18.48 0.23
C TYR A 227 -10.58 19.77 -0.58
N VAL A 228 -9.74 20.78 -0.35
CA VAL A 228 -9.76 22.04 -1.09
C VAL A 228 -8.56 22.17 -2.02
N TYR A 229 -8.63 23.14 -2.92
CA TYR A 229 -7.54 23.47 -3.82
C TYR A 229 -6.33 24.04 -3.08
N THR A 230 -5.17 24.00 -3.75
CA THR A 230 -3.94 24.60 -3.25
C THR A 230 -3.31 25.50 -4.31
N GLU A 231 -2.91 26.71 -3.89
CA GLU A 231 -2.16 27.64 -4.72
C GLU A 231 -0.67 27.51 -4.40
N ILE A 232 0.01 26.71 -5.20
CA ILE A 232 1.44 26.42 -5.00
C ILE A 232 2.22 26.89 -6.22
N SER A 233 3.04 27.94 -6.06
CA SER A 233 3.97 28.33 -7.13
C SER A 233 4.94 27.18 -7.44
N ASN A 234 5.48 27.14 -8.65
CA ASN A 234 6.46 26.12 -9.01
C ASN A 234 7.70 26.19 -8.12
N GLN A 235 8.14 27.38 -7.71
CA GLN A 235 9.25 27.53 -6.76
C GLN A 235 8.89 26.90 -5.41
N THR A 236 7.74 27.24 -4.84
CA THR A 236 7.31 26.66 -3.55
C THR A 236 7.14 25.14 -3.61
N LEU A 237 6.65 24.63 -4.75
CA LEU A 237 6.54 23.18 -4.99
C LEU A 237 7.92 22.51 -4.85
N TRP A 238 8.95 23.07 -5.52
CA TRP A 238 10.30 22.52 -5.51
C TRP A 238 11.06 22.74 -4.19
N ASP A 239 10.84 23.87 -3.54
CA ASP A 239 11.57 24.21 -2.30
C ASP A 239 10.96 23.53 -1.05
N THR A 240 9.66 23.23 -1.08
CA THR A 240 8.92 22.80 0.12
C THR A 240 8.31 21.41 -0.01
N TYR A 241 7.53 21.15 -1.05
CA TYR A 241 6.69 19.93 -1.11
C TYR A 241 7.38 18.76 -1.81
N ILE A 242 8.27 19.00 -2.73
CA ILE A 242 9.02 17.98 -3.46
C ILE A 242 10.09 17.27 -2.60
N PRO A 243 10.88 17.96 -1.76
CA PRO A 243 12.03 17.32 -1.11
C PRO A 243 11.72 16.06 -0.28
N PRO A 244 10.64 15.97 0.52
CA PRO A 244 10.31 14.74 1.24
C PRO A 244 10.03 13.55 0.31
N TYR A 245 9.30 13.78 -0.77
CA TYR A 245 8.98 12.72 -1.74
C TYR A 245 10.19 12.27 -2.53
N GLU A 246 11.06 13.20 -2.95
CA GLU A 246 12.32 12.86 -3.61
C GLU A 246 13.22 12.02 -2.72
N ALA A 247 13.31 12.37 -1.43
CA ALA A 247 14.07 11.59 -0.45
C ALA A 247 13.48 10.19 -0.26
N GLY A 248 12.16 10.10 -0.14
CA GLY A 248 11.46 8.82 -0.01
C GLY A 248 11.60 7.91 -1.24
N VAL A 249 11.50 8.47 -2.44
CA VAL A 249 11.73 7.71 -3.68
C VAL A 249 13.18 7.22 -3.78
N LYS A 250 14.16 8.07 -3.43
CA LYS A 250 15.57 7.68 -3.36
C LYS A 250 15.85 6.61 -2.30
N ALA A 251 15.07 6.58 -1.23
CA ALA A 251 15.13 5.52 -0.22
C ALA A 251 14.44 4.20 -0.66
N GLY A 252 13.85 4.17 -1.85
CA GLY A 252 13.26 2.96 -2.43
C GLY A 252 11.80 2.72 -2.06
N ALA A 253 11.03 3.76 -1.73
CA ALA A 253 9.59 3.61 -1.50
C ALA A 253 8.91 2.84 -2.64
N ALA A 254 8.16 1.80 -2.29
CA ALA A 254 7.56 0.89 -3.27
C ALA A 254 6.44 1.56 -4.08
N THR A 255 5.64 2.43 -3.46
CA THR A 255 4.47 3.04 -4.08
C THR A 255 4.26 4.48 -3.60
N LEU A 256 3.39 5.22 -4.30
CA LEU A 256 2.88 6.50 -3.85
C LEU A 256 1.35 6.52 -3.96
N MET A 257 0.71 7.38 -3.18
CA MET A 257 -0.72 7.67 -3.26
C MET A 257 -0.94 9.11 -3.70
N SER A 258 -1.76 9.35 -4.73
CA SER A 258 -2.05 10.70 -5.20
C SER A 258 -2.92 11.46 -4.20
N SER A 259 -2.73 12.77 -4.13
CA SER A 259 -3.47 13.64 -3.21
C SER A 259 -4.87 13.99 -3.72
N PHE A 260 -5.75 14.42 -2.81
CA PHE A 260 -7.11 14.90 -3.13
C PHE A 260 -7.15 16.32 -3.68
N ASN A 261 -6.20 17.17 -3.29
CA ASN A 261 -6.17 18.56 -3.72
C ASN A 261 -5.80 18.71 -5.19
N ASP A 262 -6.03 19.89 -5.73
CA ASP A 262 -5.38 20.33 -6.95
C ASP A 262 -4.14 21.18 -6.64
N ILE A 263 -3.28 21.33 -7.61
CA ILE A 263 -2.16 22.27 -7.60
C ILE A 263 -2.41 23.29 -8.70
N SER A 264 -2.74 24.52 -8.29
CA SER A 264 -2.97 25.62 -9.24
C SER A 264 -3.96 25.24 -10.37
N GLY A 265 -5.07 24.60 -9.99
CA GLY A 265 -6.15 24.17 -10.86
C GLY A 265 -5.99 22.83 -11.55
N THR A 266 -4.90 22.07 -11.27
CA THR A 266 -4.71 20.70 -11.80
C THR A 266 -4.81 19.68 -10.67
N PRO A 267 -5.88 18.85 -10.62
CA PRO A 267 -6.03 17.83 -9.57
C PRO A 267 -4.85 16.88 -9.48
N GLY A 268 -4.43 16.55 -8.26
CA GLY A 268 -3.30 15.64 -8.00
C GLY A 268 -3.43 14.31 -8.73
N SER A 269 -4.63 13.73 -8.77
CA SER A 269 -4.93 12.48 -9.47
C SER A 269 -4.93 12.58 -11.00
N ALA A 270 -4.83 13.79 -11.59
CA ALA A 270 -4.74 14.03 -13.03
C ALA A 270 -3.52 14.87 -13.41
N ASN A 271 -2.56 15.03 -12.51
CA ASN A 271 -1.40 15.88 -12.73
C ASN A 271 -0.25 15.13 -13.42
N HIS A 272 -0.20 15.22 -14.74
CA HIS A 272 0.85 14.59 -15.56
C HIS A 272 2.26 15.10 -15.20
N TYR A 273 2.40 16.40 -14.88
CA TYR A 273 3.71 16.98 -14.54
C TYR A 273 4.30 16.31 -13.31
N THR A 274 3.53 16.19 -12.24
CA THR A 274 4.04 15.57 -11.01
C THR A 274 4.20 14.06 -11.14
N MET A 275 3.20 13.33 -11.65
CA MET A 275 3.21 11.87 -11.68
C MET A 275 4.08 11.29 -12.81
N THR A 276 4.14 11.92 -13.96
CA THR A 276 4.90 11.37 -15.10
C THR A 276 6.24 12.06 -15.26
N GLU A 277 6.27 13.40 -15.37
CA GLU A 277 7.54 14.09 -15.69
C GLU A 277 8.50 14.07 -14.48
N ILE A 278 8.02 14.37 -13.27
CA ILE A 278 8.87 14.37 -12.09
C ILE A 278 9.09 12.94 -11.59
N LEU A 279 8.02 12.24 -11.20
CA LEU A 279 8.14 10.96 -10.49
C LEU A 279 8.75 9.87 -11.37
N LYS A 280 8.20 9.65 -12.58
CA LYS A 280 8.60 8.54 -13.44
C LYS A 280 9.79 8.88 -14.33
N ASN A 281 9.76 10.04 -14.97
CA ASN A 281 10.79 10.40 -15.93
C ASN A 281 12.06 10.94 -15.29
N ARG A 282 11.93 11.82 -14.29
CA ARG A 282 13.10 12.43 -13.64
C ARG A 282 13.65 11.55 -12.51
N TRP A 283 12.80 11.07 -11.59
CA TRP A 283 13.25 10.26 -10.45
C TRP A 283 13.33 8.77 -10.74
N LYS A 284 12.82 8.32 -11.90
CA LYS A 284 12.85 6.91 -12.33
C LYS A 284 12.17 5.96 -11.33
N HIS A 285 11.14 6.44 -10.63
CA HIS A 285 10.34 5.57 -9.76
C HIS A 285 9.76 4.41 -10.57
N ASP A 286 10.00 3.19 -10.13
CA ASP A 286 9.63 1.97 -10.86
C ASP A 286 8.44 1.20 -10.26
N GLY A 287 7.92 1.67 -9.11
CA GLY A 287 6.66 1.23 -8.54
C GLY A 287 5.45 1.92 -9.16
N PHE A 288 4.29 1.87 -8.52
CA PHE A 288 3.05 2.43 -9.04
C PHE A 288 2.48 3.54 -8.13
N VAL A 289 1.60 4.36 -8.71
CA VAL A 289 0.79 5.36 -8.00
C VAL A 289 -0.64 4.82 -7.88
N VAL A 290 -1.18 4.78 -6.67
CA VAL A 290 -2.59 4.52 -6.39
C VAL A 290 -3.31 5.84 -6.16
N SER A 291 -4.59 5.95 -6.53
CA SER A 291 -5.41 7.09 -6.10
C SER A 291 -5.68 7.03 -4.60
N ASP A 292 -5.99 8.15 -3.99
CA ASP A 292 -6.67 8.12 -2.70
C ASP A 292 -8.12 7.64 -2.87
N TRP A 293 -8.83 7.41 -1.77
CA TRP A 293 -10.18 6.85 -1.73
C TRP A 293 -11.15 7.62 -2.63
N SER A 294 -11.60 6.97 -3.69
CA SER A 294 -12.50 7.55 -4.70
C SER A 294 -12.01 8.88 -5.30
N ALA A 295 -10.69 9.14 -5.33
CA ALA A 295 -10.17 10.40 -5.85
C ALA A 295 -10.29 10.52 -7.38
N VAL A 296 -10.35 9.41 -8.12
CA VAL A 296 -10.58 9.47 -9.58
C VAL A 296 -11.94 10.07 -9.93
N PRO A 297 -13.08 9.60 -9.39
CA PRO A 297 -14.36 10.24 -9.69
C PRO A 297 -14.49 11.66 -9.14
N GLN A 298 -13.72 12.07 -8.12
CA GLN A 298 -13.70 13.46 -7.64
C GLN A 298 -13.23 14.48 -8.69
N LEU A 299 -12.56 14.06 -9.75
CA LEU A 299 -12.24 14.93 -10.89
C LEU A 299 -13.50 15.58 -11.51
N ILE A 300 -14.66 14.95 -11.33
CA ILE A 300 -15.95 15.52 -11.78
C ILE A 300 -16.35 16.67 -10.86
N ASP A 301 -16.31 16.47 -9.55
CA ASP A 301 -16.67 17.49 -8.55
C ASP A 301 -15.68 18.67 -8.59
N GLN A 302 -14.45 18.42 -8.94
CA GLN A 302 -13.41 19.44 -9.16
C GLN A 302 -13.57 20.17 -10.49
N GLY A 303 -14.59 19.84 -11.32
CA GLY A 303 -14.83 20.46 -12.61
C GLY A 303 -13.80 20.14 -13.69
N HIS A 304 -13.01 19.07 -13.49
CA HIS A 304 -11.93 18.69 -14.40
C HIS A 304 -12.33 17.59 -15.39
N ALA A 305 -13.34 16.79 -15.07
CA ALA A 305 -13.91 15.75 -15.92
C ALA A 305 -15.43 15.90 -16.04
N ALA A 306 -15.99 15.58 -17.22
CA ALA A 306 -17.43 15.61 -17.45
C ALA A 306 -18.17 14.41 -16.86
N ASP A 307 -17.50 13.25 -16.83
CA ASP A 307 -18.06 11.99 -16.34
C ASP A 307 -16.95 11.03 -15.88
N ARG A 308 -17.34 9.87 -15.34
CA ARG A 308 -16.40 8.85 -14.85
C ARG A 308 -15.48 8.27 -15.92
N LYS A 309 -15.93 8.21 -17.18
CA LYS A 309 -15.11 7.74 -18.29
C LYS A 309 -14.01 8.74 -18.62
N GLU A 310 -14.35 10.03 -18.63
CA GLU A 310 -13.35 11.08 -18.82
C GLU A 310 -12.39 11.17 -17.62
N ALA A 311 -12.89 11.04 -16.40
CA ALA A 311 -12.06 10.97 -15.22
C ALA A 311 -11.04 9.83 -15.29
N ALA A 312 -11.47 8.61 -15.68
CA ALA A 312 -10.58 7.49 -15.92
C ALA A 312 -9.50 7.79 -16.95
N ARG A 313 -9.89 8.40 -18.08
CA ARG A 313 -8.96 8.78 -19.16
C ARG A 313 -7.92 9.78 -18.69
N LEU A 314 -8.33 10.83 -18.00
CA LEU A 314 -7.45 11.90 -17.53
C LEU A 314 -6.47 11.38 -16.47
N ALA A 315 -6.97 10.68 -15.47
CA ALA A 315 -6.15 10.13 -14.39
C ALA A 315 -5.12 9.12 -14.91
N PHE A 316 -5.54 8.19 -15.77
CA PHE A 316 -4.65 7.17 -16.28
C PHE A 316 -3.56 7.73 -17.22
N ASN A 317 -3.93 8.65 -18.14
CA ASN A 317 -2.97 9.30 -19.00
C ASN A 317 -2.00 10.24 -18.25
N ALA A 318 -2.40 10.73 -17.07
CA ALA A 318 -1.51 11.49 -16.20
C ALA A 318 -0.48 10.61 -15.48
N GLY A 319 -0.72 9.29 -15.42
CA GLY A 319 0.21 8.34 -14.81
C GLY A 319 -0.26 7.76 -13.48
N LEU A 320 -1.55 7.76 -13.20
CA LEU A 320 -2.15 7.09 -12.05
C LEU A 320 -2.45 5.64 -12.43
N GLU A 321 -1.76 4.66 -11.82
CA GLU A 321 -1.89 3.27 -12.21
C GLU A 321 -3.07 2.54 -11.57
N MET A 322 -3.42 2.84 -10.31
CA MET A 322 -4.45 2.08 -9.59
C MET A 322 -5.58 2.98 -9.07
N ASP A 323 -6.82 2.58 -9.34
CA ASP A 323 -8.04 3.26 -8.88
C ASP A 323 -8.53 2.63 -7.56
N MET A 324 -8.40 3.38 -6.46
CA MET A 324 -8.90 2.98 -5.15
C MET A 324 -10.36 3.32 -5.01
N MET A 325 -11.25 2.33 -5.03
CA MET A 325 -12.69 2.44 -4.79
C MET A 325 -13.47 3.36 -5.74
N GLY A 326 -12.82 3.91 -6.77
CA GLY A 326 -13.45 4.87 -7.69
C GLY A 326 -14.39 4.22 -8.71
N HIS A 327 -14.17 2.94 -9.03
CA HIS A 327 -14.90 2.20 -10.07
C HIS A 327 -14.93 2.93 -11.42
N CYS A 328 -13.85 3.63 -11.73
CA CYS A 328 -13.68 4.29 -13.03
C CYS A 328 -12.88 3.40 -13.99
N TYR A 329 -11.84 2.72 -13.49
CA TYR A 329 -11.02 1.86 -14.34
C TYR A 329 -11.73 0.57 -14.72
N ASP A 330 -12.31 -0.15 -13.76
CA ASP A 330 -13.04 -1.41 -14.01
C ASP A 330 -14.18 -1.26 -15.02
N ARG A 331 -14.84 -0.08 -15.04
CA ARG A 331 -16.02 0.18 -15.89
C ARG A 331 -15.70 0.79 -17.24
N HIS A 332 -14.57 1.49 -17.38
CA HIS A 332 -14.36 2.33 -18.58
C HIS A 332 -13.05 2.06 -19.30
N MET A 333 -12.02 1.46 -18.68
CA MET A 333 -10.69 1.31 -19.27
C MET A 333 -10.70 0.48 -20.56
N ALA A 334 -11.37 -0.69 -20.56
CA ALA A 334 -11.44 -1.52 -21.75
C ALA A 334 -11.98 -0.74 -22.96
N LYS A 335 -13.07 0.02 -22.73
CA LYS A 335 -13.69 0.85 -23.76
C LYS A 335 -12.77 2.00 -24.23
N LEU A 336 -12.03 2.63 -23.31
CA LEU A 336 -11.08 3.68 -23.64
C LEU A 336 -9.89 3.16 -24.47
N VAL A 337 -9.47 1.93 -24.24
CA VAL A 337 -8.44 1.26 -25.06
C VAL A 337 -8.98 0.93 -26.44
N GLU A 338 -10.19 0.36 -26.57
CA GLU A 338 -10.85 0.08 -27.83
C GLU A 338 -11.01 1.34 -28.70
N GLU A 339 -11.33 2.47 -28.07
CA GLU A 339 -11.49 3.77 -28.72
C GLU A 339 -10.15 4.46 -29.05
N GLY A 340 -9.02 3.86 -28.69
CA GLY A 340 -7.69 4.45 -28.87
C GLY A 340 -7.41 5.69 -28.02
N LYS A 341 -8.20 5.92 -26.95
CA LYS A 341 -8.03 7.04 -26.00
C LYS A 341 -6.96 6.76 -24.93
N ILE A 342 -6.67 5.50 -24.71
CA ILE A 342 -5.58 4.99 -23.88
C ILE A 342 -4.84 3.93 -24.73
N SER A 343 -3.51 4.00 -24.77
CA SER A 343 -2.72 3.03 -25.52
C SER A 343 -2.57 1.73 -24.72
N MET A 344 -2.56 0.58 -25.42
CA MET A 344 -2.26 -0.72 -24.80
C MET A 344 -0.88 -0.74 -24.11
N GLN A 345 0.10 -0.03 -24.71
CA GLN A 345 1.44 0.08 -24.12
C GLN A 345 1.39 0.73 -22.73
N LEU A 346 0.59 1.80 -22.55
CA LEU A 346 0.43 2.46 -21.26
C LEU A 346 -0.23 1.53 -20.23
N VAL A 347 -1.21 0.71 -20.66
CA VAL A 347 -1.82 -0.32 -19.81
C VAL A 347 -0.79 -1.37 -19.40
N ASP A 348 0.00 -1.86 -20.33
CA ASP A 348 1.05 -2.85 -20.07
C ASP A 348 2.08 -2.32 -19.08
N ASP A 349 2.50 -1.08 -19.24
CA ASP A 349 3.48 -0.44 -18.36
C ASP A 349 2.92 -0.24 -16.93
N ALA A 350 1.64 0.14 -16.81
CA ALA A 350 0.95 0.26 -15.53
C ALA A 350 0.86 -1.10 -14.80
N VAL A 351 0.43 -2.15 -15.52
CA VAL A 351 0.33 -3.51 -14.97
C VAL A 351 1.70 -4.04 -14.56
N LYS A 352 2.74 -3.81 -15.36
CA LYS A 352 4.12 -4.20 -15.00
C LYS A 352 4.55 -3.58 -13.67
N ARG A 353 4.21 -2.33 -13.40
CA ARG A 353 4.53 -1.65 -12.13
C ARG A 353 3.85 -2.33 -10.95
N VAL A 354 2.56 -2.63 -11.07
CA VAL A 354 1.80 -3.34 -10.02
C VAL A 354 2.37 -4.74 -9.79
N LEU A 355 2.58 -5.52 -10.85
CA LEU A 355 3.12 -6.88 -10.75
C LEU A 355 4.53 -6.91 -10.17
N ARG A 356 5.38 -5.95 -10.51
CA ARG A 356 6.75 -5.83 -9.96
C ARG A 356 6.71 -5.76 -8.44
N ILE A 357 5.82 -4.97 -7.85
CA ILE A 357 5.67 -4.89 -6.40
C ILE A 357 5.20 -6.23 -5.81
N LYS A 358 4.22 -6.89 -6.43
CA LYS A 358 3.78 -8.23 -6.01
C LYS A 358 4.91 -9.27 -6.04
N PHE A 359 5.76 -9.23 -7.06
CA PHE A 359 6.94 -10.11 -7.14
C PHE A 359 8.00 -9.77 -6.08
N ARG A 360 8.28 -8.47 -5.86
CA ARG A 360 9.23 -8.02 -4.82
C ARG A 360 8.78 -8.40 -3.40
N LEU A 361 7.46 -8.46 -3.17
CA LEU A 361 6.87 -8.94 -1.91
C LEU A 361 6.85 -10.47 -1.78
N GLY A 362 7.30 -11.21 -2.81
CA GLY A 362 7.31 -12.66 -2.82
C GLY A 362 5.92 -13.31 -2.90
N LEU A 363 4.85 -12.56 -3.26
CA LEU A 363 3.47 -13.05 -3.21
C LEU A 363 3.20 -14.19 -4.21
N PHE A 364 3.93 -14.27 -5.31
CA PHE A 364 3.81 -15.37 -6.27
C PHE A 364 4.41 -16.68 -5.77
N ASP A 365 5.38 -16.59 -4.87
CA ASP A 365 6.11 -17.73 -4.34
C ASP A 365 5.55 -18.15 -2.97
N ASN A 366 5.06 -17.18 -2.18
CA ASN A 366 4.45 -17.37 -0.86
C ASN A 366 3.16 -16.53 -0.74
N PRO A 367 2.05 -16.95 -1.39
CA PRO A 367 0.83 -16.13 -1.46
C PRO A 367 0.02 -16.08 -0.15
N TYR A 368 0.22 -17.03 0.76
CA TYR A 368 -0.61 -17.17 1.95
C TYR A 368 0.09 -16.68 3.22
N THR A 369 -0.70 -16.11 4.12
CA THR A 369 -0.26 -15.70 5.45
C THR A 369 -0.39 -16.89 6.40
N PRO A 370 0.67 -17.27 7.13
CA PRO A 370 0.58 -18.30 8.17
C PRO A 370 -0.40 -17.87 9.28
N THR A 371 -1.23 -18.81 9.73
CA THR A 371 -2.08 -18.57 10.91
C THR A 371 -1.24 -18.65 12.17
N SER A 372 -1.43 -17.70 13.08
CA SER A 372 -0.77 -17.64 14.38
C SER A 372 -1.72 -17.05 15.42
N THR A 373 -1.44 -17.29 16.70
CA THR A 373 -2.23 -16.70 17.79
C THR A 373 -1.89 -15.22 17.98
N GLU A 374 -2.80 -14.43 18.52
CA GLU A 374 -2.56 -13.02 18.85
C GLU A 374 -1.33 -12.85 19.76
N LYS A 375 -1.17 -13.71 20.77
CA LYS A 375 -0.01 -13.67 21.67
C LYS A 375 1.34 -13.87 20.99
N GLU A 376 1.37 -14.53 19.84
CA GLU A 376 2.58 -14.72 19.04
C GLU A 376 2.87 -13.52 18.15
N ARG A 377 1.87 -12.69 17.88
CA ARG A 377 1.95 -11.60 16.93
C ARG A 377 2.08 -10.23 17.59
N PHE A 378 1.31 -9.97 18.66
CA PHE A 378 0.99 -8.63 19.15
C PHE A 378 1.51 -8.36 20.56
N LEU A 379 1.69 -7.07 20.85
CA LEU A 379 2.02 -6.56 22.19
C LEU A 379 3.22 -7.27 22.83
N LEU A 380 4.20 -7.64 22.01
CA LEU A 380 5.40 -8.30 22.49
C LEU A 380 6.18 -7.36 23.42
N PRO A 381 6.90 -7.86 24.44
CA PRO A 381 7.63 -7.01 25.38
C PRO A 381 8.55 -6.00 24.72
N GLN A 382 9.20 -6.38 23.61
CA GLN A 382 10.04 -5.46 22.84
C GLN A 382 9.23 -4.38 22.11
N SER A 383 8.02 -4.70 21.65
CA SER A 383 7.13 -3.74 20.98
C SER A 383 6.67 -2.67 21.94
N LEU A 384 6.24 -3.10 23.14
CA LEU A 384 5.82 -2.20 24.23
C LEU A 384 6.99 -1.33 24.73
N ALA A 385 8.19 -1.88 24.86
CA ALA A 385 9.37 -1.11 25.26
C ALA A 385 9.73 -0.01 24.22
N ILE A 386 9.55 -0.26 22.93
CA ILE A 386 9.72 0.75 21.88
C ILE A 386 8.63 1.82 21.99
N ALA A 387 7.37 1.42 22.23
CA ALA A 387 6.26 2.35 22.37
C ALA A 387 6.45 3.29 23.58
N GLU A 388 6.79 2.74 24.74
CA GLU A 388 7.10 3.50 25.95
C GLU A 388 8.24 4.50 25.69
N LYS A 389 9.36 4.02 25.14
CA LYS A 389 10.50 4.86 24.88
C LYS A 389 10.19 5.98 23.88
N LEU A 390 9.43 5.69 22.83
CA LEU A 390 9.07 6.69 21.83
C LEU A 390 8.10 7.73 22.42
N ALA A 391 7.18 7.30 23.31
CA ALA A 391 6.31 8.21 24.04
C ALA A 391 7.10 9.13 24.97
N GLU A 392 8.06 8.58 25.74
CA GLU A 392 8.93 9.37 26.60
C GLU A 392 9.75 10.41 25.81
N GLU A 393 10.37 10.00 24.71
CA GLU A 393 11.18 10.90 23.87
C GLU A 393 10.34 11.95 23.12
N SER A 394 9.02 11.73 22.98
CA SER A 394 8.10 12.68 22.37
C SER A 394 7.70 13.86 23.29
N ILE A 395 8.01 13.77 24.59
CA ILE A 395 7.66 14.81 25.57
C ILE A 395 8.59 16.01 25.43
N VAL A 396 8.01 17.18 25.16
CA VAL A 396 8.78 18.43 25.00
C VAL A 396 8.65 19.31 26.23
N LEU A 397 9.79 19.64 26.88
CA LEU A 397 9.83 20.56 28.01
C LEU A 397 9.78 22.01 27.51
N LEU A 398 8.60 22.62 27.48
CA LEU A 398 8.42 23.99 26.98
C LEU A 398 8.90 25.06 27.97
N LYS A 399 8.81 24.80 29.30
CA LYS A 399 9.12 25.77 30.34
C LYS A 399 9.49 25.05 31.64
N ASN A 400 10.56 25.46 32.29
CA ASN A 400 11.01 24.93 33.60
C ASN A 400 11.52 26.06 34.48
N GLU A 401 10.70 27.08 34.72
CA GLU A 401 11.06 28.18 35.66
C GLU A 401 11.17 27.61 37.08
N ASN A 402 12.11 28.17 37.83
CA ASN A 402 12.45 27.71 39.20
C ASN A 402 12.98 26.28 39.29
N LYS A 403 13.37 25.64 38.18
CA LYS A 403 13.95 24.28 38.15
C LYS A 403 13.11 23.24 38.91
N VAL A 404 11.79 23.24 38.68
CA VAL A 404 10.86 22.27 39.29
C VAL A 404 11.16 20.86 38.81
N LEU A 405 11.59 20.70 37.58
CA LEU A 405 12.01 19.42 36.99
C LEU A 405 13.55 19.37 36.86
N PRO A 406 14.17 18.19 37.03
CA PRO A 406 13.57 16.93 37.47
C PRO A 406 13.09 16.97 38.91
N LEU A 407 12.08 16.17 39.24
CA LEU A 407 11.62 16.02 40.63
C LEU A 407 12.75 15.44 41.48
N ALA A 408 12.93 15.96 42.71
CA ALA A 408 14.01 15.53 43.59
C ALA A 408 13.85 14.05 44.00
N ASN A 409 14.91 13.26 43.79
CA ASN A 409 14.97 11.89 44.27
C ASN A 409 14.95 11.86 45.80
N GLY A 410 14.01 11.12 46.40
CA GLY A 410 13.91 10.94 47.83
C GLY A 410 12.66 11.54 48.49
N ASN A 411 12.11 12.60 47.95
CA ASN A 411 10.76 13.05 48.32
C ASN A 411 9.75 12.43 47.36
N LYS A 412 8.78 11.70 47.89
CA LYS A 412 7.63 11.22 47.07
C LYS A 412 6.54 12.30 47.10
N PRO A 413 6.57 13.29 46.22
CA PRO A 413 5.53 14.32 46.20
C PRO A 413 4.20 13.71 45.78
N THR A 414 3.11 14.22 46.32
CA THR A 414 1.79 13.94 45.75
C THR A 414 1.66 14.69 44.44
N ILE A 415 1.41 13.97 43.35
CA ILE A 415 1.18 14.52 42.03
C ILE A 415 -0.30 14.44 41.72
N ALA A 416 -0.94 15.59 41.45
CA ALA A 416 -2.32 15.63 40.95
C ALA A 416 -2.29 15.62 39.41
N VAL A 417 -2.88 14.58 38.81
CA VAL A 417 -3.11 14.50 37.37
C VAL A 417 -4.56 14.95 37.13
N MET A 418 -4.75 15.96 36.29
CA MET A 418 -6.05 16.59 36.09
C MET A 418 -6.28 16.91 34.63
N GLY A 419 -7.52 16.83 34.20
CA GLY A 419 -7.96 17.20 32.87
C GLY A 419 -9.03 16.26 32.31
N PRO A 420 -9.72 16.66 31.24
CA PRO A 420 -10.84 15.86 30.68
C PRO A 420 -10.40 14.54 30.05
N LEU A 421 -9.09 14.37 29.74
CA LEU A 421 -8.54 13.18 29.08
C LEU A 421 -7.80 12.23 30.04
N VAL A 422 -7.78 12.49 31.34
CA VAL A 422 -7.00 11.71 32.33
C VAL A 422 -7.40 10.24 32.36
N GLU A 423 -8.67 9.94 32.14
CA GLU A 423 -9.23 8.58 32.14
C GLU A 423 -9.84 8.22 30.77
N ASN A 424 -9.45 8.90 29.71
CA ASN A 424 -9.98 8.66 28.36
C ASN A 424 -8.96 7.88 27.52
N TYR A 425 -8.94 6.57 27.72
CA TYR A 425 -8.01 5.66 27.02
C TYR A 425 -8.21 5.66 25.48
N ALA A 426 -9.44 5.88 24.99
CA ALA A 426 -9.73 5.90 23.56
C ALA A 426 -9.00 7.04 22.82
N GLU A 427 -8.86 8.20 23.47
CA GLU A 427 -8.16 9.35 22.88
C GLU A 427 -6.62 9.15 22.85
N LEU A 428 -6.08 8.24 23.66
CA LEU A 428 -4.67 7.90 23.67
C LEU A 428 -4.26 7.17 22.37
N LEU A 429 -5.19 6.48 21.72
CA LEU A 429 -4.92 5.79 20.46
C LEU A 429 -4.63 6.76 19.31
N GLY A 430 -5.18 7.99 19.33
CA GLY A 430 -5.07 8.95 18.24
C GLY A 430 -5.92 8.58 17.03
N SER A 431 -5.66 9.23 15.89
CA SER A 431 -6.30 8.91 14.61
C SER A 431 -5.51 7.83 13.85
N TRP A 432 -6.20 7.00 13.07
CA TRP A 432 -5.56 5.93 12.28
C TRP A 432 -4.77 4.91 13.13
N TYR A 433 -5.38 4.49 14.24
CA TYR A 433 -4.77 3.59 15.22
C TYR A 433 -4.81 2.10 14.82
N GLY A 434 -4.99 1.81 13.53
CA GLY A 434 -4.96 0.42 13.06
C GLY A 434 -5.98 -0.48 13.75
N HIS A 435 -5.49 -1.50 14.41
CA HIS A 435 -6.24 -2.45 15.24
C HIS A 435 -5.94 -2.29 16.75
N GLY A 436 -5.53 -1.09 17.19
CA GLY A 436 -5.35 -0.76 18.61
C GLY A 436 -6.65 -0.86 19.42
N HIS A 437 -6.55 -1.29 20.66
CA HIS A 437 -7.68 -1.42 21.58
C HIS A 437 -7.42 -0.60 22.84
N ALA A 438 -8.28 0.38 23.12
CA ALA A 438 -8.14 1.34 24.22
C ALA A 438 -8.04 0.75 25.62
N GLU A 439 -8.44 -0.51 25.83
CA GLU A 439 -8.44 -1.18 27.12
C GLU A 439 -7.20 -2.08 27.32
N GLU A 440 -6.43 -2.30 26.27
CA GLU A 440 -5.33 -3.27 26.24
C GLU A 440 -3.97 -2.66 25.89
N ASP A 441 -3.97 -1.44 25.28
CA ASP A 441 -2.77 -0.76 24.78
C ASP A 441 -2.23 0.36 25.73
#